data_bc98330356d6faf5b47c8c62dd4d910e
#
_entry.id   bc98330356d6faf5b47c8c62dd4d910e
#
_cell.length_a   1.000
_cell.length_b   1.000
_cell.length_c   1.000
_cell.angle_alpha   90.00
_cell.angle_beta   90.00
_cell.angle_gamma   90.00
#
_symmetry.space_group_name_H-M   'P 1'
#
loop_
_entity.id
_entity.type
_entity.pdbx_description
1 polymer ?
#
loop_
_entity_poly.entity_id
_entity_poly.type
_entity_poly.pdbx_seq_one_letter_code
_entity_poly.pdbx_strand_id
1 'polypeptide(L)'
;MKIYAVIDTNVIVSALLSHYDDAATVRIIRKIIVGDIVPVFNDDIMNEYSEVLNRSKFDFPEDVITQTLRTFIKFGVNAERLVSNIQLPDPKDLVFYEVALSSEDSYLVTGNIKHFPKEPFIVTPAEMIHIIESLENPSILNEPHVPYGNW
;
A
#
# COMPACT_ATOMS: atom_id res chain seq x y z
N MET A 1 1.01 -3.57 17.19
CA MET A 1 2.14 -3.08 16.39
C MET A 1 1.62 -2.29 15.21
N LYS A 2 2.28 -1.18 14.89
CA LYS A 2 1.83 -0.30 13.81
C LYS A 2 2.95 -0.10 12.79
N ILE A 3 2.63 -0.33 11.52
CA ILE A 3 3.52 -0.06 10.40
C ILE A 3 2.89 1.04 9.56
N TYR A 4 3.66 2.06 9.25
CA TYR A 4 3.21 3.17 8.40
C TYR A 4 3.52 2.83 6.95
N ALA A 5 2.55 2.99 6.07
CA ALA A 5 2.72 2.65 4.66
C ALA A 5 1.90 3.55 3.74
N VAL A 6 2.54 4.03 2.69
CA VAL A 6 1.86 4.63 1.55
C VAL A 6 1.37 3.49 0.66
N ILE A 7 0.10 3.50 0.31
CA ILE A 7 -0.52 2.45 -0.49
C ILE A 7 -0.73 2.97 -1.92
N ASP A 8 -0.05 2.37 -2.88
CA ASP A 8 -0.24 2.72 -4.29
C ASP A 8 -1.68 2.37 -4.72
N THR A 9 -2.26 3.19 -5.56
CA THR A 9 -3.66 3.05 -5.99
C THR A 9 -3.95 1.67 -6.58
N ASN A 10 -3.00 1.07 -7.30
CA ASN A 10 -3.21 -0.26 -7.89
C ASN A 10 -3.48 -1.34 -6.85
N VAL A 11 -2.95 -1.19 -5.64
CA VAL A 11 -3.21 -2.14 -4.54
C VAL A 11 -4.69 -2.07 -4.12
N ILE A 12 -5.23 -0.87 -4.01
CA ILE A 12 -6.64 -0.67 -3.65
C ILE A 12 -7.55 -1.24 -4.74
N VAL A 13 -7.28 -0.91 -6.00
CA VAL A 13 -8.06 -1.41 -7.14
C VAL A 13 -8.02 -2.94 -7.17
N SER A 14 -6.85 -3.52 -7.03
CA SER A 14 -6.69 -4.98 -7.02
C SER A 14 -7.48 -5.63 -5.89
N ALA A 15 -7.46 -5.02 -4.70
CA ALA A 15 -8.22 -5.54 -3.55
C ALA A 15 -9.73 -5.52 -3.84
N LEU A 16 -10.24 -4.43 -4.41
CA LEU A 16 -11.66 -4.29 -4.71
C LEU A 16 -12.13 -5.20 -5.85
N LEU A 17 -11.23 -5.52 -6.79
CA LEU A 17 -11.53 -6.42 -7.90
C LEU A 17 -11.38 -7.90 -7.53
N SER A 18 -10.72 -8.19 -6.41
CA SER A 18 -10.40 -9.57 -6.05
C SER A 18 -11.63 -10.35 -5.63
N HIS A 19 -11.72 -11.61 -6.09
CA HIS A 19 -12.71 -12.59 -5.65
C HIS A 19 -12.17 -13.50 -4.53
N TYR A 20 -10.94 -13.29 -4.08
CA TYR A 20 -10.27 -14.14 -3.11
C TYR A 20 -10.00 -13.37 -1.82
N ASP A 21 -10.50 -13.89 -0.71
CA ASP A 21 -10.33 -13.28 0.62
C ASP A 21 -8.87 -13.33 1.10
N ASP A 22 -8.08 -14.25 0.60
CA ASP A 22 -6.68 -14.43 0.97
C ASP A 22 -5.69 -13.76 0.03
N ALA A 23 -6.17 -13.04 -0.97
CA ALA A 23 -5.28 -12.25 -1.84
C ALA A 23 -4.48 -11.25 -1.01
N ALA A 24 -3.21 -11.08 -1.33
CA ALA A 24 -2.34 -10.18 -0.56
C ALA A 24 -2.88 -8.76 -0.51
N THR A 25 -3.43 -8.25 -1.61
CA THR A 25 -4.01 -6.89 -1.65
C THR A 25 -5.21 -6.76 -0.71
N VAL A 26 -6.07 -7.78 -0.64
CA VAL A 26 -7.21 -7.81 0.29
C VAL A 26 -6.71 -7.83 1.73
N ARG A 27 -5.67 -8.60 2.00
CA ARG A 27 -5.08 -8.69 3.34
C ARG A 27 -4.47 -7.35 3.77
N ILE A 28 -3.90 -6.57 2.85
CA ILE A 28 -3.43 -5.22 3.14
C ILE A 28 -4.58 -4.36 3.67
N ILE A 29 -5.73 -4.36 3.00
CA ILE A 29 -6.89 -3.57 3.43
C ILE A 29 -7.35 -4.03 4.82
N ARG A 30 -7.39 -5.32 5.07
CA ARG A 30 -7.75 -5.85 6.41
C ARG A 30 -6.78 -5.39 7.49
N LYS A 31 -5.49 -5.36 7.19
CA LYS A 31 -4.46 -4.90 8.13
C LYS A 31 -4.63 -3.42 8.45
N ILE A 32 -5.13 -2.62 7.52
CA ILE A 32 -5.49 -1.23 7.77
C ILE A 32 -6.67 -1.17 8.75
N ILE A 33 -7.71 -1.94 8.50
CA ILE A 33 -8.93 -1.93 9.32
C ILE A 33 -8.64 -2.36 10.77
N VAL A 34 -7.79 -3.37 10.97
CA VAL A 34 -7.45 -3.83 12.32
C VAL A 34 -6.35 -3.00 12.98
N GLY A 35 -5.76 -2.04 12.26
CA GLY A 35 -4.81 -1.10 12.84
C GLY A 35 -3.33 -1.51 12.78
N ASP A 36 -3.01 -2.60 12.12
CA ASP A 36 -1.62 -3.03 11.95
C ASP A 36 -0.88 -2.18 10.93
N ILE A 37 -1.57 -1.72 9.90
CA ILE A 37 -1.05 -0.77 8.92
C ILE A 37 -1.77 0.56 9.11
N VAL A 38 -0.99 1.63 9.27
CA VAL A 38 -1.50 3.00 9.27
C VAL A 38 -1.20 3.58 7.89
N PRO A 39 -2.21 3.78 7.05
CA PRO A 39 -1.97 4.34 5.71
C PRO A 39 -1.53 5.80 5.81
N VAL A 40 -0.53 6.14 5.01
CA VAL A 40 0.04 7.48 4.93
C VAL A 40 -0.35 8.08 3.59
N PHE A 41 -0.79 9.32 3.58
CA PHE A 41 -1.28 9.97 2.37
C PHE A 41 -1.15 11.48 2.47
N ASN A 42 -1.34 12.16 1.37
CA ASN A 42 -1.57 13.60 1.31
C ASN A 42 -2.81 13.86 0.44
N ASP A 43 -3.14 15.12 0.22
CA ASP A 43 -4.32 15.48 -0.57
C ASP A 43 -4.21 14.97 -2.02
N ASP A 44 -3.01 15.03 -2.61
CA ASP A 44 -2.79 14.56 -3.98
C ASP A 44 -3.02 13.05 -4.10
N ILE A 45 -2.57 12.28 -3.12
CA ILE A 45 -2.80 10.84 -3.09
C ILE A 45 -4.30 10.54 -2.94
N MET A 46 -4.99 11.23 -2.04
CA MET A 46 -6.43 11.03 -1.85
C MET A 46 -7.21 11.40 -3.13
N ASN A 47 -6.80 12.45 -3.82
CA ASN A 47 -7.41 12.84 -5.09
C ASN A 47 -7.16 11.78 -6.17
N GLU A 48 -5.96 11.21 -6.21
CA GLU A 48 -5.63 10.11 -7.13
C GLU A 48 -6.50 8.88 -6.85
N TYR A 49 -6.64 8.49 -5.58
CA TYR A 49 -7.53 7.39 -5.22
C TYR A 49 -8.96 7.64 -5.72
N SER A 50 -9.50 8.83 -5.45
CA SER A 50 -10.87 9.18 -5.85
C SER A 50 -11.03 9.15 -7.37
N GLU A 51 -10.09 9.74 -8.09
CA GLU A 51 -10.15 9.79 -9.56
C GLU A 51 -10.11 8.39 -10.16
N VAL A 52 -9.17 7.55 -9.72
CA VAL A 52 -9.01 6.20 -10.26
C VAL A 52 -10.21 5.31 -9.91
N LEU A 53 -10.66 5.35 -8.66
CA LEU A 53 -11.79 4.50 -8.22
C LEU A 53 -13.10 4.87 -8.90
N ASN A 54 -13.23 6.11 -9.37
CA ASN A 54 -14.42 6.57 -10.10
C ASN A 54 -14.38 6.29 -11.60
N ARG A 55 -13.31 5.68 -12.12
CA ARG A 55 -13.24 5.35 -13.55
C ARG A 55 -14.31 4.34 -13.92
N SER A 56 -15.03 4.65 -15.01
CA SER A 56 -16.17 3.82 -15.45
C SER A 56 -15.78 2.39 -15.77
N LYS A 57 -14.54 2.15 -16.17
CA LYS A 57 -14.07 0.79 -16.51
C LYS A 57 -14.09 -0.16 -15.33
N PHE A 58 -14.02 0.34 -14.09
CA PHE A 58 -14.07 -0.50 -12.90
C PHE A 58 -15.51 -0.73 -12.42
N ASP A 59 -16.40 0.21 -12.67
CA ASP A 59 -17.81 0.12 -12.28
C ASP A 59 -17.99 -0.18 -10.78
N PHE A 60 -17.16 0.41 -9.93
CA PHE A 60 -17.32 0.26 -8.49
C PHE A 60 -18.55 1.04 -8.02
N PRO A 61 -19.39 0.43 -7.15
CA PRO A 61 -20.51 1.16 -6.55
C PRO A 61 -20.03 2.39 -5.78
N GLU A 62 -20.81 3.46 -5.82
CA GLU A 62 -20.46 4.72 -5.16
C GLU A 62 -20.23 4.55 -3.66
N ASP A 63 -21.06 3.72 -2.99
CA ASP A 63 -20.89 3.45 -1.56
C ASP A 63 -19.59 2.71 -1.25
N VAL A 64 -19.15 1.81 -2.12
CA VAL A 64 -17.86 1.12 -1.97
C VAL A 64 -16.71 2.11 -2.06
N ILE A 65 -16.74 3.01 -3.04
CA ILE A 65 -15.71 4.05 -3.20
C ILE A 65 -15.67 4.94 -1.97
N THR A 66 -16.82 5.44 -1.54
CA THR A 66 -16.92 6.33 -0.38
C THR A 66 -16.38 5.65 0.87
N GLN A 67 -16.77 4.41 1.11
CA GLN A 67 -16.33 3.67 2.29
C GLN A 67 -14.83 3.40 2.28
N THR A 68 -14.28 3.09 1.12
CA THR A 68 -12.82 2.88 0.97
C THR A 68 -12.06 4.15 1.32
N LEU A 69 -12.45 5.29 0.75
CA LEU A 69 -11.79 6.56 1.03
C LEU A 69 -11.92 6.96 2.51
N ARG A 70 -13.09 6.76 3.10
CA ARG A 70 -13.31 7.03 4.53
C ARG A 70 -12.44 6.15 5.42
N THR A 71 -12.25 4.89 5.05
CA THR A 71 -11.38 3.97 5.79
C THR A 71 -9.96 4.49 5.85
N PHE A 72 -9.43 4.96 4.73
CA PHE A 72 -8.08 5.52 4.68
C PHE A 72 -7.97 6.78 5.54
N ILE A 73 -8.96 7.68 5.45
CA ILE A 73 -8.97 8.90 6.25
C ILE A 73 -9.08 8.58 7.74
N LYS A 74 -9.95 7.63 8.10
CA LYS A 74 -10.21 7.29 9.51
C LYS A 74 -8.99 6.64 10.17
N PHE A 75 -8.32 5.73 9.49
CA PHE A 75 -7.25 4.93 10.07
C PHE A 75 -5.85 5.45 9.73
N GLY A 76 -5.75 6.39 8.81
CA GLY A 76 -4.48 6.87 8.30
C GLY A 76 -4.05 8.22 8.86
N VAL A 77 -2.92 8.68 8.35
CA VAL A 77 -2.34 9.97 8.73
C VAL A 77 -1.96 10.74 7.47
N ASN A 78 -2.12 12.06 7.56
CA ASN A 78 -1.67 12.96 6.51
C ASN A 78 -0.18 13.25 6.70
N ALA A 79 0.58 13.24 5.62
CA ALA A 79 2.01 13.49 5.65
C ALA A 79 2.40 14.43 4.51
N GLU A 80 3.49 15.15 4.72
CA GLU A 80 4.02 16.04 3.71
C GLU A 80 4.77 15.27 2.64
N ARG A 81 5.00 15.93 1.51
CA ARG A 81 5.75 15.39 0.38
C ARG A 81 7.18 15.89 0.44
N LEU A 82 8.15 14.97 0.43
CA LEU A 82 9.55 15.33 0.33
C LEU A 82 9.93 15.37 -1.14
N VAL A 83 10.22 16.56 -1.66
CA VAL A 83 10.56 16.75 -3.07
C VAL A 83 11.87 16.03 -3.40
N SER A 84 11.85 15.24 -4.46
CA SER A 84 13.02 14.50 -4.96
C SER A 84 13.32 14.89 -6.40
N ASN A 85 14.52 14.53 -6.88
CA ASN A 85 14.93 14.76 -8.27
C ASN A 85 14.80 13.49 -9.13
N ILE A 86 14.14 12.48 -8.60
CA ILE A 86 13.96 11.21 -9.30
C ILE A 86 12.97 11.35 -10.45
N GLN A 87 13.28 10.70 -11.57
CA GLN A 87 12.36 10.54 -12.68
C GLN A 87 11.86 9.11 -12.69
N LEU A 88 10.54 8.94 -12.67
CA LEU A 88 9.89 7.64 -12.72
C LEU A 88 9.29 7.40 -14.11
N PRO A 89 9.13 6.13 -14.52
CA PRO A 89 8.45 5.80 -15.78
C PRO A 89 7.08 6.47 -15.92
N ASP A 90 6.32 6.53 -14.82
CA ASP A 90 5.07 7.27 -14.76
C ASP A 90 5.23 8.43 -13.78
N PRO A 91 5.16 9.69 -14.25
CA PRO A 91 5.28 10.85 -13.35
C PRO A 91 4.21 10.90 -12.25
N LYS A 92 3.05 10.28 -12.47
CA LYS A 92 1.98 10.24 -11.46
C LYS A 92 2.35 9.41 -10.24
N ASP A 93 3.30 8.49 -10.36
CA ASP A 93 3.76 7.66 -9.25
C ASP A 93 4.67 8.44 -8.29
N LEU A 94 5.19 9.57 -8.71
CA LEU A 94 6.18 10.33 -7.94
C LEU A 94 5.64 10.77 -6.58
N VAL A 95 4.37 11.16 -6.50
CA VAL A 95 3.79 11.62 -5.24
C VAL A 95 3.82 10.51 -4.18
N PHE A 96 3.56 9.26 -4.57
CA PHE A 96 3.62 8.12 -3.64
C PHE A 96 5.02 7.92 -3.08
N TYR A 97 6.00 7.97 -3.96
CA TYR A 97 7.41 7.84 -3.59
C TYR A 97 7.84 8.96 -2.64
N GLU A 98 7.50 10.19 -2.97
CA GLU A 98 7.92 11.35 -2.20
C GLU A 98 7.21 11.46 -0.84
N VAL A 99 5.97 11.03 -0.73
CA VAL A 99 5.29 10.95 0.56
C VAL A 99 5.93 9.85 1.43
N ALA A 100 6.28 8.72 0.84
CA ALA A 100 6.98 7.66 1.58
C ALA A 100 8.35 8.14 2.10
N LEU A 101 9.06 8.96 1.32
CA LEU A 101 10.33 9.53 1.75
C LEU A 101 10.18 10.51 2.92
N SER A 102 9.01 11.09 3.12
CA SER A 102 8.80 12.10 4.17
C SER A 102 8.90 11.54 5.59
N SER A 103 8.83 10.21 5.73
CA SER A 103 8.93 9.53 7.02
C SER A 103 9.90 8.37 6.90
N GLU A 104 10.91 8.32 7.78
CA GLU A 104 11.98 7.32 7.73
C GLU A 104 11.47 5.88 7.83
N ASP A 105 10.36 5.67 8.54
CA ASP A 105 9.87 4.33 8.82
C ASP A 105 8.66 3.94 7.96
N SER A 106 8.34 4.75 6.95
CA SER A 106 7.21 4.45 6.06
C SER A 106 7.62 3.54 4.92
N TYR A 107 6.76 2.56 4.65
CA TYR A 107 6.87 1.73 3.45
C TYR A 107 6.06 2.35 2.31
N LEU A 108 6.39 1.95 1.09
CA LEU A 108 5.54 2.13 -0.09
C LEU A 108 5.14 0.75 -0.58
N VAL A 109 3.84 0.47 -0.54
CA VAL A 109 3.29 -0.82 -0.99
C VAL A 109 2.73 -0.65 -2.39
N THR A 110 3.27 -1.38 -3.34
CA THR A 110 2.88 -1.27 -4.76
C THR A 110 2.85 -2.63 -5.44
N GLY A 111 1.89 -2.79 -6.36
CA GLY A 111 1.87 -3.94 -7.26
C GLY A 111 2.78 -3.78 -8.47
N ASN A 112 3.33 -2.58 -8.69
CA ASN A 112 4.19 -2.26 -9.84
C ASN A 112 5.59 -1.88 -9.39
N ILE A 113 6.27 -2.81 -8.74
CA ILE A 113 7.60 -2.56 -8.13
C ILE A 113 8.61 -2.03 -9.15
N LYS A 114 8.47 -2.40 -10.43
CA LYS A 114 9.36 -1.99 -11.51
C LYS A 114 9.22 -0.50 -11.87
N HIS A 115 8.13 0.14 -11.46
CA HIS A 115 7.92 1.57 -11.69
C HIS A 115 8.72 2.46 -10.74
N PHE A 116 9.35 1.86 -9.74
CA PHE A 116 10.07 2.58 -8.68
C PHE A 116 11.51 2.15 -8.58
N PRO A 117 12.39 2.97 -7.98
CA PRO A 117 13.75 2.55 -7.68
C PRO A 117 13.77 1.36 -6.73
N LYS A 118 14.84 0.58 -6.76
CA LYS A 118 15.03 -0.48 -5.77
C LYS A 118 15.42 0.13 -4.43
N GLU A 119 14.48 0.12 -3.51
CA GLU A 119 14.66 0.63 -2.15
C GLU A 119 14.07 -0.38 -1.17
N PRO A 120 14.71 -0.57 0.01
CA PRO A 120 14.19 -1.54 0.99
C PRO A 120 12.77 -1.23 1.47
N PHE A 121 12.36 0.04 1.42
CA PHE A 121 11.02 0.44 1.87
C PHE A 121 9.94 0.29 0.79
N ILE A 122 10.30 -0.06 -0.45
CA ILE A 122 9.34 -0.27 -1.53
C ILE A 122 9.13 -1.76 -1.69
N VAL A 123 7.90 -2.19 -1.40
CA VAL A 123 7.56 -3.60 -1.27
C VAL A 123 6.26 -3.93 -2.00
N THR A 124 6.11 -5.19 -2.36
CA THR A 124 4.84 -5.70 -2.88
C THR A 124 3.86 -5.96 -1.74
N PRO A 125 2.54 -6.10 -2.03
CA PRO A 125 1.60 -6.50 -1.00
C PRO A 125 1.98 -7.79 -0.28
N ALA A 126 2.44 -8.81 -1.00
CA ALA A 126 2.86 -10.07 -0.39
C ALA A 126 4.06 -9.89 0.54
N GLU A 127 5.04 -9.10 0.11
CA GLU A 127 6.20 -8.78 0.94
C GLU A 127 5.81 -8.02 2.21
N MET A 128 4.87 -7.06 2.09
CA MET A 128 4.37 -6.32 3.26
C MET A 128 3.71 -7.25 4.28
N ILE A 129 2.86 -8.16 3.81
CA ILE A 129 2.21 -9.14 4.68
C ILE A 129 3.27 -10.02 5.37
N HIS A 130 4.28 -10.45 4.63
CA HIS A 130 5.37 -11.26 5.20
C HIS A 130 6.12 -10.49 6.30
N ILE A 131 6.41 -9.21 6.07
CA ILE A 131 7.05 -8.36 7.07
C ILE A 131 6.20 -8.29 8.34
N ILE A 132 4.90 -8.07 8.21
CA ILE A 132 3.98 -7.99 9.36
C ILE A 132 3.97 -9.30 10.13
N GLU A 133 3.83 -10.42 9.43
CA GLU A 133 3.82 -11.75 10.06
C GLU A 133 5.13 -12.05 10.79
N SER A 134 6.26 -11.65 10.22
CA SER A 134 7.57 -11.81 10.84
C SER A 134 7.71 -11.02 12.13
N LEU A 135 7.12 -9.83 12.19
CA LEU A 135 7.14 -9.00 13.37
C LEU A 135 6.18 -9.52 14.45
N GLU A 136 5.05 -10.09 14.07
CA GLU A 136 4.08 -10.70 14.98
C GLU A 136 4.59 -12.04 15.54
N ASN A 137 5.42 -12.75 14.78
CA ASN A 137 5.98 -14.03 15.15
C ASN A 137 7.48 -14.04 14.84
N PRO A 138 8.34 -13.53 15.75
CA PRO A 138 9.79 -13.47 15.54
C PRO A 138 10.45 -14.80 15.24
N SER A 139 9.84 -15.92 15.62
CA SER A 139 10.40 -17.26 15.34
C SER A 139 10.50 -17.53 13.83
N ILE A 140 9.68 -16.89 13.02
CA ILE A 140 9.74 -17.02 11.56
C ILE A 140 11.10 -16.54 11.02
N LEU A 141 11.68 -15.52 11.64
CA LEU A 141 12.98 -14.96 11.23
C LEU A 141 14.16 -15.88 11.54
N ASN A 142 13.97 -16.83 12.48
CA ASN A 142 15.01 -17.77 12.91
C ASN A 142 14.91 -19.11 12.19
N GLU A 143 13.92 -19.31 11.35
CA GLU A 143 13.78 -20.52 10.56
C GLU A 143 14.69 -20.47 9.33
N PRO A 144 15.14 -21.65 8.81
CA PRO A 144 15.86 -21.67 7.55
C PRO A 144 15.06 -20.97 6.45
N HIS A 145 15.73 -20.17 5.66
CA HIS A 145 15.06 -19.47 4.58
C HIS A 145 14.57 -20.45 3.52
N VAL A 146 13.26 -20.46 3.29
CA VAL A 146 12.62 -21.21 2.24
C VAL A 146 12.04 -20.21 1.24
N PRO A 147 12.45 -20.22 -0.03
CA PRO A 147 11.93 -19.28 -1.01
C PRO A 147 10.42 -19.41 -1.16
N TYR A 148 9.75 -18.30 -1.35
CA TYR A 148 8.31 -18.28 -1.62
C TYR A 148 7.99 -19.16 -2.83
N GLY A 149 6.97 -20.00 -2.69
CA GLY A 149 6.55 -20.91 -3.75
C GLY A 149 7.12 -22.31 -3.67
N ASN A 150 7.99 -22.58 -2.69
CA ASN A 150 8.54 -23.93 -2.46
C ASN A 150 7.88 -24.63 -1.28
N TRP A 151 6.76 -24.13 -0.86
CA TRP A 151 5.99 -24.70 0.24
C TRP A 151 5.16 -25.89 -0.21
#